data_560d4837aa91c9e11f94aa286eeb4a20
#
_entry.id   560d4837aa91c9e11f94aa286eeb4a20
#
_cell.length_a   1.000
_cell.length_b   1.000
_cell.length_c   1.000
_cell.angle_alpha   90.00
_cell.angle_beta   90.00
_cell.angle_gamma   90.00
#
_symmetry.space_group_name_H-M   'P 1'
#
loop_
_entity.id
_entity.type
_entity.pdbx_description
1 polymer ?
#
loop_
_entity_poly.entity_id
_entity_poly.type
_entity_poly.pdbx_seq_one_letter_code
_entity_poly.pdbx_strand_id
1 'polypeptide(L)'
;MITTLSLSGPEFGRETIVSILRELNPRLGEHEHDRIAAAVLGSSAKYGIDPALVTAVIWEESDVRPWAHSPKGAIGLMQVMPHMSARTAMAGNLTTIENNIELGCLILADNIRRLGVEDGISAYFWGSEIRGVSYLHRVLEKHASVQRLAES
;
A
#
# COMPACT_ATOMS: atom_id res chain seq x y z
N MET A 1 -9.41 21.79 -18.42
CA MET A 1 -9.74 21.22 -18.55
C MET A 1 -9.47 20.04 -18.53
N ILE A 2 -9.52 19.33 -18.55
CA ILE A 2 -8.90 18.29 -18.66
C ILE A 2 -9.17 17.34 -17.74
N THR A 3 -9.18 17.42 -16.85
CA THR A 3 -9.46 16.71 -15.79
C THR A 3 -10.47 15.70 -15.91
N THR A 4 -11.31 15.86 -16.65
CA THR A 4 -12.35 14.93 -16.75
C THR A 4 -11.91 13.55 -16.91
N LEU A 5 -10.80 13.31 -17.40
CA LEU A 5 -10.38 12.02 -17.56
C LEU A 5 -10.51 11.19 -16.40
N SER A 6 -10.13 11.60 -15.34
CA SER A 6 -10.09 10.74 -14.21
C SER A 6 -11.43 10.17 -13.87
N LEU A 7 -12.43 10.63 -14.47
CA LEU A 7 -13.74 10.16 -14.11
C LEU A 7 -14.13 8.85 -14.74
N SER A 8 -13.32 8.35 -15.62
CA SER A 8 -13.72 7.13 -16.29
C SER A 8 -13.35 5.87 -15.54
N GLY A 9 -12.54 5.96 -14.52
CA GLY A 9 -12.13 4.76 -13.79
C GLY A 9 -13.07 4.44 -12.62
N PRO A 10 -12.93 3.27 -12.03
CA PRO A 10 -13.73 2.91 -10.87
C PRO A 10 -13.36 3.79 -9.70
N GLU A 11 -14.33 4.10 -8.88
CA GLU A 11 -14.10 4.91 -7.73
C GLU A 11 -13.58 4.07 -6.57
N PHE A 12 -12.46 4.45 -6.02
CA PHE A 12 -11.90 3.74 -4.89
C PHE A 12 -12.34 4.39 -3.59
N GLY A 13 -13.60 4.19 -3.25
CA GLY A 13 -14.11 4.62 -1.96
C GLY A 13 -13.89 3.55 -0.91
N ARG A 14 -14.32 3.83 0.29
CA ARG A 14 -14.11 2.93 1.42
C ARG A 14 -14.76 1.57 1.21
N GLU A 15 -16.00 1.54 0.73
CA GLU A 15 -16.70 0.27 0.54
C GLU A 15 -16.06 -0.59 -0.54
N THR A 16 -15.54 0.04 -1.58
CA THR A 16 -14.84 -0.69 -2.63
C THR A 16 -13.59 -1.36 -2.06
N ILE A 17 -12.82 -0.62 -1.29
CA ILE A 17 -11.61 -1.17 -0.69
C ILE A 17 -11.94 -2.28 0.30
N VAL A 18 -12.96 -2.07 1.15
CA VAL A 18 -13.38 -3.11 2.09
C VAL A 18 -13.75 -4.40 1.34
N SER A 19 -14.49 -4.28 0.24
CA SER A 19 -14.89 -5.44 -0.54
C SER A 19 -13.66 -6.18 -1.10
N ILE A 20 -12.68 -5.43 -1.60
CA ILE A 20 -11.44 -6.01 -2.12
C ILE A 20 -10.67 -6.72 -1.00
N LEU A 21 -10.53 -6.06 0.15
CA LEU A 21 -9.79 -6.64 1.27
C LEU A 21 -10.48 -7.93 1.75
N ARG A 22 -11.80 -7.96 1.72
CA ARG A 22 -12.55 -9.15 2.12
C ARG A 22 -12.25 -10.30 1.17
N GLU A 23 -12.09 -10.02 -0.12
CA GLU A 23 -11.73 -11.03 -1.09
C GLU A 23 -10.29 -11.51 -0.85
N LEU A 24 -9.38 -10.59 -0.58
CA LEU A 24 -7.97 -10.92 -0.44
C LEU A 24 -7.66 -11.64 0.89
N ASN A 25 -8.35 -11.30 1.95
CA ASN A 25 -8.19 -11.98 3.23
C ASN A 25 -9.51 -12.04 3.97
N PRO A 26 -10.33 -13.04 3.67
CA PRO A 26 -11.64 -13.17 4.31
C PRO A 26 -11.57 -13.55 5.79
N ARG A 27 -10.37 -13.93 6.29
CA ARG A 27 -10.25 -14.35 7.68
C ARG A 27 -10.19 -13.17 8.66
N LEU A 28 -9.90 -11.97 8.17
CA LEU A 28 -9.91 -10.80 9.03
C LEU A 28 -11.35 -10.42 9.35
N GLY A 29 -11.56 -9.85 10.52
CA GLY A 29 -12.86 -9.35 10.89
C GLY A 29 -13.24 -8.10 10.12
N GLU A 30 -14.51 -7.78 10.11
CA GLU A 30 -15.01 -6.60 9.40
C GLU A 30 -14.42 -5.32 9.97
N HIS A 31 -14.14 -5.30 11.26
CA HIS A 31 -13.57 -4.14 11.91
C HIS A 31 -12.16 -3.86 11.37
N GLU A 32 -11.37 -4.91 11.18
CA GLU A 32 -10.02 -4.76 10.64
C GLU A 32 -10.06 -4.33 9.16
N HIS A 33 -10.95 -4.93 8.36
CA HIS A 33 -11.09 -4.54 6.96
C HIS A 33 -11.43 -3.04 6.89
N ASP A 34 -12.30 -2.59 7.75
CA ASP A 34 -12.74 -1.20 7.78
C ASP A 34 -11.61 -0.26 8.17
N ARG A 35 -10.84 -0.63 9.18
CA ARG A 35 -9.69 0.17 9.63
C ARG A 35 -8.62 0.26 8.54
N ILE A 36 -8.34 -0.86 7.86
CA ILE A 36 -7.36 -0.86 6.79
C ILE A 36 -7.83 0.03 5.64
N ALA A 37 -9.10 -0.09 5.25
CA ALA A 37 -9.64 0.72 4.16
C ALA A 37 -9.57 2.21 4.49
N ALA A 38 -9.93 2.60 5.71
CA ALA A 38 -9.87 3.99 6.11
C ALA A 38 -8.43 4.50 6.12
N ALA A 39 -7.48 3.69 6.60
CA ALA A 39 -6.08 4.08 6.64
C ALA A 39 -5.50 4.22 5.23
N VAL A 40 -5.86 3.31 4.31
CA VAL A 40 -5.42 3.39 2.91
C VAL A 40 -5.92 4.68 2.28
N LEU A 41 -7.21 4.98 2.44
CA LEU A 41 -7.77 6.19 1.85
C LEU A 41 -7.15 7.46 2.44
N GLY A 42 -7.03 7.51 3.75
CA GLY A 42 -6.47 8.69 4.42
C GLY A 42 -5.03 8.95 4.03
N SER A 43 -4.21 7.89 4.02
CA SER A 43 -2.80 8.04 3.69
C SER A 43 -2.59 8.29 2.20
N SER A 44 -3.41 7.67 1.35
CA SER A 44 -3.35 7.91 -0.09
C SER A 44 -3.64 9.37 -0.40
N ALA A 45 -4.66 9.94 0.23
CA ALA A 45 -4.99 11.34 0.03
C ALA A 45 -3.89 12.25 0.59
N LYS A 46 -3.36 11.91 1.76
CA LYS A 46 -2.35 12.73 2.42
C LYS A 46 -1.06 12.82 1.62
N TYR A 47 -0.64 11.72 1.03
CA TYR A 47 0.64 11.67 0.33
C TYR A 47 0.51 11.65 -1.20
N GLY A 48 -0.70 11.79 -1.72
CA GLY A 48 -0.92 11.88 -3.16
C GLY A 48 -0.58 10.63 -3.93
N ILE A 49 -0.95 9.47 -3.39
CA ILE A 49 -0.62 8.20 -4.01
C ILE A 49 -1.91 7.41 -4.29
N ASP A 50 -1.90 6.61 -5.33
CA ASP A 50 -3.05 5.84 -5.79
C ASP A 50 -3.46 4.79 -4.74
N PRO A 51 -4.68 4.83 -4.21
CA PRO A 51 -5.11 3.84 -3.21
C PRO A 51 -5.12 2.41 -3.75
N ALA A 52 -5.33 2.22 -5.05
CA ALA A 52 -5.27 0.89 -5.64
C ALA A 52 -3.84 0.35 -5.60
N LEU A 53 -2.86 1.22 -5.79
CA LEU A 53 -1.45 0.83 -5.70
C LEU A 53 -1.09 0.48 -4.26
N VAL A 54 -1.55 1.27 -3.30
CA VAL A 54 -1.29 0.98 -1.87
C VAL A 54 -1.88 -0.39 -1.52
N THR A 55 -3.11 -0.67 -1.98
CA THR A 55 -3.75 -1.95 -1.72
C THR A 55 -2.95 -3.11 -2.34
N ALA A 56 -2.42 -2.90 -3.54
CA ALA A 56 -1.59 -3.90 -4.20
C ALA A 56 -0.30 -4.17 -3.43
N VAL A 57 0.32 -3.14 -2.88
CA VAL A 57 1.53 -3.29 -2.08
C VAL A 57 1.22 -4.05 -0.78
N ILE A 58 0.12 -3.73 -0.13
CA ILE A 58 -0.31 -4.45 1.07
C ILE A 58 -0.52 -5.94 0.74
N TRP A 59 -1.13 -6.22 -0.38
CA TRP A 59 -1.36 -7.59 -0.83
C TRP A 59 0.00 -8.30 -1.05
N GLU A 60 0.90 -7.67 -1.77
CA GLU A 60 2.21 -8.27 -2.06
C GLU A 60 3.03 -8.48 -0.78
N GLU A 61 3.00 -7.50 0.11
CA GLU A 61 3.90 -7.54 1.28
C GLU A 61 3.42 -8.48 2.39
N SER A 62 2.12 -8.54 2.63
CA SER A 62 1.63 -9.24 3.81
C SER A 62 0.44 -10.17 3.56
N ASP A 63 -0.10 -10.23 2.35
CA ASP A 63 -1.36 -10.90 2.06
C ASP A 63 -2.47 -10.35 2.97
N VAL A 64 -2.42 -9.04 3.23
CA VAL A 64 -3.38 -8.33 4.07
C VAL A 64 -3.41 -8.90 5.50
N ARG A 65 -2.22 -9.15 6.08
CA ARG A 65 -2.12 -9.67 7.45
C ARG A 65 -1.44 -8.63 8.33
N PRO A 66 -2.18 -7.96 9.22
CA PRO A 66 -1.59 -6.91 10.06
C PRO A 66 -0.47 -7.40 10.97
N TRP A 67 -0.45 -8.70 11.29
CA TRP A 67 0.57 -9.27 12.16
C TRP A 67 1.79 -9.83 11.42
N ALA A 68 1.88 -9.62 10.12
CA ALA A 68 2.98 -10.18 9.34
C ALA A 68 4.32 -9.65 9.83
N HIS A 69 5.31 -10.52 9.88
CA HIS A 69 6.63 -10.16 10.36
C HIS A 69 7.65 -10.98 9.57
N SER A 70 8.56 -10.34 8.87
CA SER A 70 9.51 -11.06 8.05
C SER A 70 10.71 -11.50 8.86
N PRO A 71 11.49 -12.50 8.40
CA PRO A 71 12.72 -12.90 9.08
C PRO A 71 13.72 -11.76 9.21
N LYS A 72 13.67 -10.77 8.33
CA LYS A 72 14.60 -9.64 8.39
C LYS A 72 14.08 -8.51 9.27
N GLY A 73 12.89 -8.65 9.84
CA GLY A 73 12.35 -7.67 10.77
C GLY A 73 11.33 -6.69 10.20
N ALA A 74 10.90 -6.89 8.96
CA ALA A 74 9.84 -6.03 8.41
C ALA A 74 8.53 -6.29 9.14
N ILE A 75 7.74 -5.25 9.37
CA ILE A 75 6.57 -5.28 10.22
C ILE A 75 5.30 -4.90 9.46
N GLY A 76 4.27 -5.71 9.62
CA GLY A 76 2.88 -5.35 9.36
C GLY A 76 2.43 -5.36 7.91
N LEU A 77 1.32 -4.71 7.65
CA LEU A 77 0.65 -4.73 6.36
C LEU A 77 1.54 -4.32 5.20
N MET A 78 2.34 -3.29 5.38
CA MET A 78 3.22 -2.79 4.32
C MET A 78 4.67 -3.19 4.53
N GLN A 79 4.94 -4.06 5.51
CA GLN A 79 6.29 -4.61 5.77
C GLN A 79 7.35 -3.52 5.88
N VAL A 80 7.14 -2.63 6.83
CA VAL A 80 8.04 -1.50 7.05
C VAL A 80 9.15 -1.90 8.01
N MET A 81 10.38 -1.56 7.65
CA MET A 81 11.52 -1.85 8.53
C MET A 81 11.55 -0.83 9.68
N PRO A 82 11.84 -1.29 10.92
CA PRO A 82 11.81 -0.39 12.07
C PRO A 82 12.71 0.85 11.95
N HIS A 83 13.86 0.70 11.28
CA HIS A 83 14.76 1.85 11.15
C HIS A 83 14.17 2.98 10.32
N MET A 84 13.16 2.69 9.53
CA MET A 84 12.54 3.73 8.70
C MET A 84 11.75 4.71 9.54
N SER A 85 11.15 4.27 10.66
CA SER A 85 10.45 5.21 11.52
C SER A 85 11.39 6.21 12.18
N ALA A 86 12.65 5.80 12.40
CA ALA A 86 13.64 6.72 12.98
C ALA A 86 14.13 7.76 11.96
N ARG A 87 13.95 7.49 10.68
CA ARG A 87 14.38 8.41 9.61
C ARG A 87 13.33 9.45 9.25
N THR A 88 12.14 9.33 9.82
CA THR A 88 11.05 10.26 9.56
C THR A 88 10.70 10.95 10.87
N ALA A 89 9.93 12.02 10.80
CA ALA A 89 9.45 12.67 12.00
C ALA A 89 8.25 11.94 12.58
N MET A 90 7.84 10.86 11.95
CA MET A 90 6.67 10.12 12.38
C MET A 90 7.01 9.24 13.57
N ALA A 91 6.31 9.44 14.67
CA ALA A 91 6.47 8.61 15.86
C ALA A 91 5.24 7.74 15.96
N GLY A 92 5.42 6.51 16.40
CA GLY A 92 4.29 5.63 16.59
C GLY A 92 4.68 4.18 16.47
N ASN A 93 3.76 3.34 16.87
CA ASN A 93 3.96 1.91 16.88
C ASN A 93 3.67 1.33 15.50
N LEU A 94 4.68 0.77 14.86
CA LEU A 94 4.51 0.17 13.53
C LEU A 94 3.63 -1.07 13.51
N THR A 95 3.28 -1.61 14.67
CA THR A 95 2.39 -2.76 14.72
C THR A 95 0.91 -2.37 14.59
N THR A 96 0.59 -1.09 14.67
CA THR A 96 -0.80 -0.67 14.48
C THR A 96 -1.08 -0.53 12.98
N ILE A 97 -2.32 -0.81 12.61
CA ILE A 97 -2.74 -0.71 11.21
C ILE A 97 -2.49 0.70 10.68
N GLU A 98 -2.91 1.70 11.44
CA GLU A 98 -2.85 3.09 10.98
C GLU A 98 -1.42 3.59 10.80
N ASN A 99 -0.56 3.35 11.77
CA ASN A 99 0.81 3.83 11.68
C ASN A 99 1.60 3.09 10.60
N ASN A 100 1.36 1.80 10.47
CA ASN A 100 2.05 0.99 9.47
C ASN A 100 1.73 1.49 8.06
N ILE A 101 0.45 1.67 7.77
CA ILE A 101 0.01 2.12 6.45
C ILE A 101 0.48 3.54 6.19
N GLU A 102 0.41 4.41 7.20
CA GLU A 102 0.84 5.79 6.99
C GLU A 102 2.34 5.86 6.66
N LEU A 103 3.18 5.16 7.42
CA LEU A 103 4.62 5.20 7.15
C LEU A 103 4.94 4.52 5.82
N GLY A 104 4.30 3.39 5.52
CA GLY A 104 4.50 2.72 4.24
C GLY A 104 4.14 3.61 3.07
N CYS A 105 3.03 4.32 3.16
CA CYS A 105 2.60 5.25 2.11
C CYS A 105 3.57 6.42 1.96
N LEU A 106 4.06 6.95 3.07
CA LEU A 106 5.03 8.03 3.04
C LEU A 106 6.30 7.59 2.29
N ILE A 107 6.81 6.40 2.62
CA ILE A 107 8.02 5.88 1.97
C ILE A 107 7.78 5.65 0.48
N LEU A 108 6.67 5.01 0.13
CA LEU A 108 6.36 4.71 -1.26
C LEU A 108 6.15 5.99 -2.07
N ALA A 109 5.41 6.94 -1.52
CA ALA A 109 5.15 8.21 -2.20
C ALA A 109 6.44 9.00 -2.39
N ASP A 110 7.32 9.02 -1.38
CA ASP A 110 8.59 9.70 -1.50
C ASP A 110 9.47 9.06 -2.57
N ASN A 111 9.51 7.74 -2.61
CA ASN A 111 10.26 7.02 -3.63
C ASN A 111 9.75 7.36 -5.03
N ILE A 112 8.43 7.36 -5.21
CA ILE A 112 7.84 7.65 -6.51
C ILE A 112 8.12 9.10 -6.91
N ARG A 113 8.05 10.02 -5.97
CA ARG A 113 8.31 11.43 -6.26
C ARG A 113 9.76 11.64 -6.71
N ARG A 114 10.70 10.94 -6.09
CA ARG A 114 12.12 11.09 -6.42
C ARG A 114 12.55 10.30 -7.64
N LEU A 115 11.98 9.14 -7.87
CA LEU A 115 12.50 8.19 -8.85
C LEU A 115 11.53 7.87 -10.00
N GLY A 116 10.29 8.29 -9.93
CA GLY A 116 9.25 7.90 -10.88
C GLY A 116 8.53 6.65 -10.38
N VAL A 117 7.43 6.30 -11.03
CA VAL A 117 6.54 5.24 -10.54
C VAL A 117 7.25 3.88 -10.50
N GLU A 118 7.86 3.46 -11.58
CA GLU A 118 8.42 2.10 -11.63
C GLU A 118 9.62 1.95 -10.70
N ASP A 119 10.56 2.86 -10.78
CA ASP A 119 11.73 2.79 -9.89
C ASP A 119 11.34 3.06 -8.44
N GLY A 120 10.33 3.89 -8.21
CA GLY A 120 9.82 4.14 -6.86
C GLY A 120 9.25 2.89 -6.22
N ILE A 121 8.49 2.12 -6.98
CA ILE A 121 7.96 0.85 -6.51
C ILE A 121 9.11 -0.13 -6.27
N SER A 122 10.04 -0.23 -7.21
CA SER A 122 11.19 -1.14 -7.06
C SER A 122 12.02 -0.79 -5.83
N ALA A 123 12.24 0.49 -5.58
CA ALA A 123 13.02 0.94 -4.44
C ALA A 123 12.34 0.63 -3.10
N TYR A 124 11.01 0.48 -3.10
CA TYR A 124 10.30 0.09 -1.89
C TYR A 124 10.82 -1.26 -1.37
N PHE A 125 11.14 -2.17 -2.29
CA PHE A 125 11.67 -3.48 -1.95
C PHE A 125 13.20 -3.45 -1.83
N TRP A 126 13.87 -2.87 -2.81
CA TRP A 126 15.33 -2.94 -2.90
C TRP A 126 16.08 -1.88 -2.10
N GLY A 127 15.43 -0.77 -1.79
CA GLY A 127 16.12 0.37 -1.20
C GLY A 127 16.86 1.14 -2.29
N SER A 128 18.07 1.61 -1.99
CA SER A 128 18.79 2.47 -2.91
C SER A 128 19.43 1.74 -4.09
N GLU A 129 19.57 0.42 -4.02
CA GLU A 129 20.18 -0.35 -5.10
C GLU A 129 19.18 -1.32 -5.72
N ILE A 130 18.52 -0.87 -6.76
CA ILE A 130 17.54 -1.70 -7.46
C ILE A 130 18.30 -2.76 -8.27
N ARG A 131 18.01 -4.03 -8.02
CA ARG A 131 18.73 -5.13 -8.65
C ARG A 131 17.87 -6.04 -9.52
N GLY A 132 16.62 -5.68 -9.74
CA GLY A 132 15.75 -6.49 -10.58
C GLY A 132 14.37 -5.93 -10.64
N VAL A 133 13.51 -6.58 -11.45
CA VAL A 133 12.17 -6.11 -11.72
C VAL A 133 11.06 -7.07 -11.27
N SER A 134 11.43 -8.17 -10.61
CA SER A 134 10.41 -9.16 -10.20
C SER A 134 9.42 -8.57 -9.22
N TYR A 135 9.90 -7.83 -8.25
CA TYR A 135 9.01 -7.20 -7.28
C TYR A 135 8.06 -6.21 -7.97
N LEU A 136 8.62 -5.38 -8.85
CA LEU A 136 7.82 -4.41 -9.61
C LEU A 136 6.72 -5.13 -10.38
N HIS A 137 7.07 -6.21 -11.08
CA HIS A 137 6.09 -6.94 -11.88
C HIS A 137 5.00 -7.56 -11.00
N ARG A 138 5.35 -8.09 -9.83
CA ARG A 138 4.35 -8.66 -8.93
C ARG A 138 3.39 -7.57 -8.42
N VAL A 139 3.92 -6.41 -8.08
CA VAL A 139 3.08 -5.30 -7.61
C VAL A 139 2.17 -4.81 -8.74
N LEU A 140 2.71 -4.67 -9.97
CA LEU A 140 1.90 -4.19 -11.08
C LEU A 140 0.81 -5.19 -11.47
N GLU A 141 1.08 -6.49 -11.38
CA GLU A 141 0.06 -7.50 -11.62
C GLU A 141 -1.04 -7.41 -10.58
N LYS A 142 -0.66 -7.25 -9.31
CA LYS A 142 -1.64 -7.10 -8.23
C LYS A 142 -2.42 -5.80 -8.36
N HIS A 143 -1.76 -4.74 -8.79
CA HIS A 143 -2.44 -3.47 -9.03
C HIS A 143 -3.54 -3.62 -10.10
N ALA A 144 -3.22 -4.31 -11.18
CA ALA A 144 -4.20 -4.58 -12.23
C ALA A 144 -5.35 -5.44 -11.70
N SER A 145 -5.03 -6.42 -10.85
CA SER A 145 -6.07 -7.28 -10.25
C SER A 145 -6.97 -6.49 -9.30
N VAL A 146 -6.38 -5.59 -8.51
CA VAL A 146 -7.16 -4.74 -7.60
C VAL A 146 -8.12 -3.86 -8.41
N GLN A 147 -7.65 -3.31 -9.53
CA GLN A 147 -8.51 -2.49 -10.38
C GLN A 147 -9.66 -3.31 -10.96
N ARG A 148 -9.40 -4.55 -11.36
CA ARG A 148 -10.45 -5.43 -11.87
C ARG A 148 -11.47 -5.78 -10.78
N LEU A 149 -10.99 -6.04 -9.56
CA LEU A 149 -11.89 -6.33 -8.46
C LEU A 149 -12.78 -5.14 -8.11
N ALA A 150 -12.28 -3.94 -8.31
CA ALA A 150 -13.06 -2.74 -8.06
C ALA A 150 -14.22 -2.58 -9.05
N GLU A 151 -14.11 -3.20 -10.21
CA GLU A 151 -15.14 -3.12 -11.23
C GLU A 151 -16.19 -4.21 -11.12
N SER A 152 -16.02 -5.19 -10.29
CA SER A 152 -16.94 -6.33 -10.19
C SER A 152 -18.10 -6.11 -9.19
#